data_26c60d85135e5d77cc562cd3cae327ec
#
_entry.id   26c60d85135e5d77cc562cd3cae327ec
#
_cell.length_a   1.000
_cell.length_b   1.000
_cell.length_c   1.000
_cell.angle_alpha   90.00
_cell.angle_beta   90.00
_cell.angle_gamma   90.00
#
_symmetry.space_group_name_H-M   'P 1'
#
loop_
_entity.id
_entity.type
_entity.pdbx_description
1 polymer ?
#
loop_
_entity_poly.entity_id
_entity_poly.type
_entity_poly.pdbx_seq_one_letter_code
_entity_poly.pdbx_strand_id
1 'polypeptide(L)'
;MAPSDLILAVDQGSSATKALLVSEDGSVVATATTQVASTFPHPGWVEQAPLEIWRGVQTAVAACLHAAPAARVSAVALTNQRESLLLWDRRTGEPLSPLIGWQDQRTAAACAALLDAGHGPTVRERTGLPLDPMFSATRARWLLDDADPHRHRARAGELCLGTVDAWLLSRLGGEPVVEVGNASRTQLLNLHTRQWDGVLLDLFDIPAAALPRVVSSIGPFPAATGLASVPDGTPVTAVLADSHAALFAHAGWLPGRVKATYGTGSSVMGVCPADTKVGDALCLTVAWDDGEPSYAVEGNIRASGATLGWLGRCVGRTPAELAALAAGASSDGVHIVPAFNGLGAPWWDAEATGLISGLTMGSGLPQLARAALESIAFQVDDVVEAADRTLGPISTLLADGGPSANPTLMHLQADISGREVHRSGLESLSALGAAHLAGHVIGLWSRADLDALPRPRDVFRPNLPDEARRGLRSSWRAAVDRARMPAARTRGAHE
;
A
#
# COMPACT_ATOMS: atom_id res chain seq x y z
N MET A 1 14.82 -34.96 14.67
CA MET A 1 15.12 -33.94 13.66
C MET A 1 15.74 -32.77 14.38
N ALA A 2 16.85 -32.22 13.89
CA ALA A 2 17.36 -30.94 14.41
C ALA A 2 16.26 -29.86 14.23
N PRO A 3 16.11 -28.91 15.17
CA PRO A 3 15.19 -27.82 14.98
C PRO A 3 15.59 -27.05 13.71
N SER A 4 14.67 -26.95 12.76
CA SER A 4 14.89 -26.14 11.56
C SER A 4 14.87 -24.65 11.93
N ASP A 5 15.82 -23.92 11.38
CA ASP A 5 15.86 -22.47 11.54
C ASP A 5 14.69 -21.85 10.78
N LEU A 6 13.87 -21.06 11.50
CA LEU A 6 12.66 -20.44 10.94
C LEU A 6 12.78 -18.92 10.97
N ILE A 7 12.19 -18.27 9.99
CA ILE A 7 12.00 -16.83 9.95
C ILE A 7 10.62 -16.50 10.50
N LEU A 8 10.54 -15.66 11.52
CA LEU A 8 9.28 -15.07 11.97
C LEU A 8 9.04 -13.76 11.22
N ALA A 9 7.99 -13.71 10.41
CA ALA A 9 7.56 -12.49 9.73
C ALA A 9 6.29 -11.94 10.38
N VAL A 10 6.27 -10.64 10.62
CA VAL A 10 5.12 -9.91 11.17
C VAL A 10 4.68 -8.87 10.14
N ASP A 11 3.40 -8.94 9.74
CA ASP A 11 2.76 -7.98 8.84
C ASP A 11 1.71 -7.17 9.62
N GLN A 12 2.00 -5.91 9.86
CA GLN A 12 1.09 -4.99 10.53
C GLN A 12 0.31 -4.19 9.47
N GLY A 13 -0.84 -4.72 9.03
CA GLY A 13 -1.72 -4.07 8.06
C GLY A 13 -2.79 -3.18 8.70
N SER A 14 -3.55 -2.45 7.86
CA SER A 14 -4.62 -1.53 8.31
C SER A 14 -5.80 -2.25 8.97
N SER A 15 -6.06 -3.51 8.65
CA SER A 15 -7.22 -4.26 9.16
C SER A 15 -6.84 -5.42 10.08
N ALA A 16 -5.61 -5.90 9.98
CA ALA A 16 -5.14 -7.03 10.76
C ALA A 16 -3.61 -7.02 10.89
N THR A 17 -3.13 -7.58 11.98
CA THR A 17 -1.74 -8.01 12.14
C THR A 17 -1.65 -9.51 11.91
N LYS A 18 -0.70 -9.94 11.08
CA LYS A 18 -0.44 -11.35 10.80
C LYS A 18 0.98 -11.71 11.23
N ALA A 19 1.16 -12.92 11.74
CA ALA A 19 2.46 -13.50 12.01
C ALA A 19 2.60 -14.81 11.25
N LEU A 20 3.74 -15.03 10.60
CA LEU A 20 4.06 -16.24 9.87
C LEU A 20 5.40 -16.80 10.32
N LEU A 21 5.51 -18.13 10.38
CA LEU A 21 6.78 -18.84 10.45
C LEU A 21 7.08 -19.46 9.11
N VAL A 22 8.24 -19.15 8.54
CA VAL A 22 8.68 -19.61 7.22
C VAL A 22 9.95 -20.45 7.38
N SER A 23 9.93 -21.65 6.79
CA SER A 23 11.05 -22.60 6.81
C SER A 23 12.01 -22.39 5.65
N GLU A 24 13.15 -23.07 5.69
CA GLU A 24 14.21 -22.97 4.69
C GLU A 24 13.82 -23.39 3.25
N ASP A 25 12.77 -24.20 3.11
CA ASP A 25 12.19 -24.55 1.80
C ASP A 25 11.17 -23.49 1.29
N GLY A 26 10.99 -22.41 2.01
CA GLY A 26 10.04 -21.34 1.69
C GLY A 26 8.59 -21.62 2.09
N SER A 27 8.31 -22.76 2.74
CA SER A 27 6.95 -23.12 3.16
C SER A 27 6.54 -22.36 4.44
N VAL A 28 5.25 -22.04 4.54
CA VAL A 28 4.66 -21.44 5.75
C VAL A 28 4.32 -22.56 6.72
N VAL A 29 5.01 -22.62 7.85
CA VAL A 29 4.87 -23.65 8.90
C VAL A 29 3.70 -23.35 9.83
N ALA A 30 3.52 -22.08 10.17
CA ALA A 30 2.44 -21.61 11.03
C ALA A 30 2.04 -20.18 10.67
N THR A 31 0.79 -19.84 10.94
CA THR A 31 0.26 -18.49 10.77
C THR A 31 -0.73 -18.15 11.87
N ALA A 32 -0.78 -16.88 12.25
CA ALA A 32 -1.80 -16.36 13.14
C ALA A 32 -2.20 -14.94 12.71
N THR A 33 -3.45 -14.56 12.99
CA THR A 33 -3.99 -13.26 12.61
C THR A 33 -4.76 -12.64 13.77
N THR A 34 -4.53 -11.37 14.03
CA THR A 34 -5.27 -10.55 14.99
C THR A 34 -5.86 -9.35 14.28
N GLN A 35 -7.14 -9.07 14.51
CA GLN A 35 -7.81 -7.93 13.88
C GLN A 35 -7.31 -6.61 14.49
N VAL A 36 -7.24 -5.57 13.66
CA VAL A 36 -6.91 -4.20 14.05
C VAL A 36 -8.15 -3.34 13.81
N ALA A 37 -8.60 -2.64 14.85
CA ALA A 37 -9.74 -1.74 14.77
C ALA A 37 -9.31 -0.35 14.28
N SER A 38 -10.13 0.25 13.42
CA SER A 38 -10.04 1.67 13.06
C SER A 38 -11.23 2.43 13.63
N THR A 39 -11.00 3.66 14.02
CA THR A 39 -12.03 4.62 14.46
C THR A 39 -12.16 5.76 13.47
N PHE A 40 -13.33 6.36 13.41
CA PHE A 40 -13.68 7.44 12.48
C PHE A 40 -14.27 8.62 13.25
N PRO A 41 -13.45 9.37 14.03
CA PRO A 41 -13.95 10.39 14.95
C PRO A 41 -14.65 11.56 14.26
N HIS A 42 -14.28 11.85 13.02
CA HIS A 42 -14.91 12.86 12.16
C HIS A 42 -15.01 12.36 10.71
N PRO A 43 -15.87 12.96 9.86
CA PRO A 43 -15.91 12.64 8.45
C PRO A 43 -14.52 12.76 7.79
N GLY A 44 -14.06 11.71 7.14
CA GLY A 44 -12.75 11.65 6.48
C GLY A 44 -11.55 11.38 7.42
N TRP A 45 -11.76 11.28 8.75
CA TRP A 45 -10.70 10.90 9.69
C TRP A 45 -10.63 9.40 9.87
N VAL A 46 -9.40 8.87 9.92
CA VAL A 46 -9.14 7.44 10.12
C VAL A 46 -8.01 7.27 11.13
N GLU A 47 -8.33 6.72 12.28
CA GLU A 47 -7.39 6.56 13.38
C GLU A 47 -7.34 5.12 13.88
N GLN A 48 -6.19 4.74 14.44
CA GLN A 48 -6.00 3.47 15.13
C GLN A 48 -5.29 3.71 16.46
N ALA A 49 -5.59 2.90 17.46
CA ALA A 49 -4.95 2.97 18.78
C ALA A 49 -3.57 2.27 18.73
N PRO A 50 -2.44 2.98 18.90
CA PRO A 50 -1.11 2.36 18.76
C PRO A 50 -0.87 1.21 19.71
N LEU A 51 -1.30 1.33 20.98
CA LEU A 51 -1.13 0.26 21.96
C LEU A 51 -1.97 -0.98 21.64
N GLU A 52 -3.12 -0.84 20.93
CA GLU A 52 -3.88 -1.98 20.42
C GLU A 52 -3.12 -2.67 19.28
N ILE A 53 -2.48 -1.90 18.39
CA ILE A 53 -1.61 -2.43 17.34
C ILE A 53 -0.48 -3.26 17.99
N TRP A 54 0.22 -2.70 18.99
CA TRP A 54 1.29 -3.42 19.70
C TRP A 54 0.79 -4.71 20.36
N ARG A 55 -0.36 -4.65 21.05
CA ARG A 55 -0.99 -5.85 21.63
C ARG A 55 -1.36 -6.87 20.55
N GLY A 56 -1.85 -6.42 19.41
CA GLY A 56 -2.15 -7.26 18.25
C GLY A 56 -0.90 -7.98 17.72
N VAL A 57 0.24 -7.29 17.63
CA VAL A 57 1.54 -7.87 17.27
C VAL A 57 1.93 -8.97 18.27
N GLN A 58 1.90 -8.66 19.58
CA GLN A 58 2.23 -9.61 20.63
C GLN A 58 1.33 -10.85 20.56
N THR A 59 0.03 -10.65 20.38
CA THR A 59 -0.95 -11.75 20.31
C THR A 59 -0.75 -12.63 19.08
N ALA A 60 -0.55 -12.02 17.90
CA ALA A 60 -0.33 -12.77 16.66
C ALA A 60 0.96 -13.59 16.72
N VAL A 61 2.05 -12.98 17.23
CA VAL A 61 3.34 -13.67 17.38
C VAL A 61 3.23 -14.83 18.37
N ALA A 62 2.65 -14.61 19.56
CA ALA A 62 2.48 -15.68 20.55
C ALA A 62 1.64 -16.84 20.00
N ALA A 63 0.53 -16.56 19.31
CA ALA A 63 -0.33 -17.58 18.73
C ALA A 63 0.38 -18.35 17.60
N CYS A 64 1.15 -17.67 16.77
CA CYS A 64 1.91 -18.29 15.69
C CYS A 64 2.98 -19.25 16.24
N LEU A 65 3.73 -18.83 17.25
CA LEU A 65 4.74 -19.68 17.89
C LEU A 65 4.11 -20.83 18.69
N HIS A 66 2.96 -20.61 19.30
CA HIS A 66 2.23 -21.69 19.98
C HIS A 66 1.78 -22.82 19.01
N ALA A 67 1.45 -22.46 17.76
CA ALA A 67 1.10 -23.44 16.73
C ALA A 67 2.30 -24.28 16.25
N ALA A 68 3.53 -23.85 16.53
CA ALA A 68 4.76 -24.54 16.15
C ALA A 68 5.77 -24.57 17.32
N PRO A 69 5.50 -25.29 18.43
CA PRO A 69 6.25 -25.18 19.68
C PRO A 69 7.71 -25.66 19.59
N ALA A 70 8.07 -26.39 18.55
CA ALA A 70 9.46 -26.83 18.30
C ALA A 70 10.23 -25.83 17.41
N ALA A 71 9.60 -24.71 17.02
CA ALA A 71 10.21 -23.72 16.16
C ALA A 71 11.38 -23.00 16.86
N ARG A 72 12.50 -22.87 16.15
CA ARG A 72 13.60 -21.99 16.52
C ARG A 72 13.58 -20.78 15.59
N VAL A 73 13.29 -19.62 16.15
CA VAL A 73 13.31 -18.35 15.39
C VAL A 73 14.75 -17.87 15.27
N SER A 74 15.28 -17.85 14.06
CA SER A 74 16.64 -17.38 13.74
C SER A 74 16.71 -15.92 13.37
N ALA A 75 15.61 -15.37 12.84
CA ALA A 75 15.48 -13.96 12.53
C ALA A 75 14.01 -13.51 12.56
N VAL A 76 13.81 -12.23 12.80
CA VAL A 76 12.52 -11.53 12.69
C VAL A 76 12.52 -10.63 11.47
N ALA A 77 11.42 -10.64 10.73
CA ALA A 77 11.13 -9.71 9.63
C ALA A 77 9.86 -8.92 9.97
N LEU A 78 9.86 -7.63 9.63
CA LEU A 78 8.68 -6.77 9.78
C LEU A 78 8.21 -6.26 8.42
N THR A 79 6.90 -6.17 8.27
CA THR A 79 6.28 -5.40 7.19
C THR A 79 5.05 -4.71 7.74
N ASN A 80 4.67 -3.58 7.13
CA ASN A 80 3.65 -2.72 7.69
C ASN A 80 2.91 -1.91 6.64
N GLN A 81 1.69 -1.46 7.00
CA GLN A 81 0.94 -0.46 6.25
C GLN A 81 1.79 0.81 6.07
N ARG A 82 1.76 1.36 4.86
CA ARG A 82 2.56 2.52 4.48
C ARG A 82 1.86 3.82 4.84
N GLU A 83 2.60 4.91 4.80
CA GLU A 83 2.16 6.31 4.94
C GLU A 83 1.50 6.64 6.29
N SER A 84 0.91 5.67 6.99
CA SER A 84 0.34 5.85 8.34
C SER A 84 1.42 6.23 9.34
N LEU A 85 1.13 7.22 10.19
CA LEU A 85 2.14 7.75 11.11
C LEU A 85 1.53 8.13 12.47
N LEU A 86 2.42 8.24 13.46
CA LEU A 86 2.08 8.69 14.81
C LEU A 86 3.22 9.49 15.43
N LEU A 87 2.90 10.15 16.54
CA LEU A 87 3.84 10.87 17.40
C LEU A 87 4.00 10.12 18.73
N TRP A 88 5.25 9.97 19.21
CA TRP A 88 5.54 9.35 20.51
C TRP A 88 6.68 10.04 21.25
N ASP A 89 6.76 9.81 22.55
CA ASP A 89 7.89 10.23 23.36
C ASP A 89 9.12 9.37 22.98
N ARG A 90 10.19 10.03 22.51
CA ARG A 90 11.39 9.33 21.99
C ARG A 90 12.04 8.43 23.02
N ARG A 91 12.05 8.83 24.28
CA ARG A 91 12.76 8.10 25.35
C ARG A 91 11.98 6.88 25.84
N THR A 92 10.66 6.99 25.92
CA THR A 92 9.80 5.93 26.48
C THR A 92 9.14 5.03 25.43
N GLY A 93 9.04 5.50 24.18
CA GLY A 93 8.26 4.84 23.13
C GLY A 93 6.75 4.94 23.32
N GLU A 94 6.27 5.69 24.33
CA GLU A 94 4.84 5.85 24.59
C GLU A 94 4.19 6.77 23.56
N PRO A 95 3.07 6.32 22.94
CA PRO A 95 2.39 7.12 21.92
C PRO A 95 1.75 8.36 22.56
N LEU A 96 1.91 9.50 21.89
CA LEU A 96 1.33 10.80 22.27
C LEU A 96 0.16 11.18 21.35
N SER A 97 -0.08 10.40 20.30
CA SER A 97 -1.20 10.57 19.37
C SER A 97 -1.79 9.21 18.98
N PRO A 98 -3.00 9.18 18.42
CA PRO A 98 -3.42 8.03 17.63
C PRO A 98 -2.49 7.83 16.43
N LEU A 99 -2.48 6.63 15.85
CA LEU A 99 -1.95 6.40 14.51
C LEU A 99 -2.94 7.00 13.51
N ILE A 100 -2.52 7.99 12.73
CA ILE A 100 -3.34 8.54 11.63
C ILE A 100 -3.12 7.65 10.40
N GLY A 101 -4.19 7.01 9.93
CA GLY A 101 -4.16 6.07 8.82
C GLY A 101 -3.90 6.75 7.47
N TRP A 102 -3.41 6.00 6.50
CA TRP A 102 -3.13 6.49 5.14
C TRP A 102 -4.39 6.96 4.38
N GLN A 103 -5.59 6.45 4.75
CA GLN A 103 -6.87 6.87 4.16
C GLN A 103 -7.39 8.21 4.68
N ASP A 104 -6.75 8.76 5.73
CA ASP A 104 -7.19 9.97 6.41
C ASP A 104 -7.13 11.20 5.50
N GLN A 105 -8.20 12.00 5.51
CA GLN A 105 -8.36 13.17 4.66
C GLN A 105 -8.34 14.50 5.43
N ARG A 106 -8.03 14.49 6.75
CA ARG A 106 -8.07 15.72 7.59
C ARG A 106 -7.18 16.84 7.08
N THR A 107 -6.14 16.54 6.33
CA THR A 107 -5.18 17.49 5.77
C THR A 107 -5.40 17.82 4.29
N ALA A 108 -6.53 17.41 3.69
CA ALA A 108 -6.82 17.67 2.28
C ALA A 108 -6.78 19.18 1.95
N ALA A 109 -7.34 20.03 2.82
CA ALA A 109 -7.30 21.47 2.64
C ALA A 109 -5.87 22.05 2.70
N ALA A 110 -5.01 21.50 3.56
CA ALA A 110 -3.61 21.91 3.64
C ALA A 110 -2.82 21.49 2.36
N CYS A 111 -3.10 20.29 1.82
CA CYS A 111 -2.54 19.90 0.53
C CYS A 111 -2.97 20.82 -0.61
N ALA A 112 -4.27 21.18 -0.67
CA ALA A 112 -4.79 22.09 -1.67
C ALA A 112 -4.11 23.47 -1.59
N ALA A 113 -3.97 24.02 -0.38
CA ALA A 113 -3.29 25.31 -0.17
C ALA A 113 -1.81 25.28 -0.61
N LEU A 114 -1.11 24.17 -0.39
CA LEU A 114 0.27 24.00 -0.86
C LEU A 114 0.36 23.86 -2.39
N LEU A 115 -0.61 23.21 -3.02
CA LEU A 115 -0.71 23.12 -4.48
C LEU A 115 -0.99 24.51 -5.08
N ASP A 116 -1.93 25.27 -4.53
CA ASP A 116 -2.25 26.63 -4.97
C ASP A 116 -1.06 27.58 -4.80
N ALA A 117 -0.24 27.37 -3.77
CA ALA A 117 1.02 28.11 -3.56
C ALA A 117 2.16 27.65 -4.49
N GLY A 118 1.96 26.66 -5.36
CA GLY A 118 2.92 26.22 -6.36
C GLY A 118 4.00 25.25 -5.86
N HIS A 119 3.81 24.61 -4.70
CA HIS A 119 4.81 23.69 -4.13
C HIS A 119 4.79 22.27 -4.71
N GLY A 120 3.76 21.92 -5.50
CA GLY A 120 3.62 20.59 -6.11
C GLY A 120 4.86 20.11 -6.87
N PRO A 121 5.41 20.88 -7.82
CA PRO A 121 6.62 20.49 -8.55
C PRO A 121 7.83 20.21 -7.66
N THR A 122 8.07 21.05 -6.63
CA THR A 122 9.20 20.89 -5.69
C THR A 122 9.07 19.58 -4.89
N VAL A 123 7.87 19.28 -4.40
CA VAL A 123 7.62 18.03 -3.67
C VAL A 123 7.84 16.83 -4.59
N ARG A 124 7.25 16.85 -5.78
CA ARG A 124 7.37 15.76 -6.75
C ARG A 124 8.80 15.50 -7.20
N GLU A 125 9.57 16.53 -7.52
CA GLU A 125 10.97 16.41 -7.95
C GLU A 125 11.84 15.74 -6.89
N ARG A 126 11.63 16.11 -5.62
CA ARG A 126 12.44 15.62 -4.50
C ARG A 126 12.03 14.24 -4.01
N THR A 127 10.73 13.96 -4.03
CA THR A 127 10.15 12.75 -3.40
C THR A 127 9.66 11.70 -4.36
N GLY A 128 9.45 12.05 -5.65
CA GLY A 128 8.74 11.19 -6.60
C GLY A 128 7.23 11.08 -6.37
N LEU A 129 6.65 11.87 -5.42
CA LEU A 129 5.27 11.77 -4.99
C LEU A 129 4.49 13.06 -5.30
N PRO A 130 3.19 13.00 -5.66
CA PRO A 130 2.34 14.18 -5.71
C PRO A 130 2.04 14.72 -4.31
N LEU A 131 1.65 16.00 -4.20
CA LEU A 131 1.01 16.51 -2.99
C LEU A 131 -0.38 15.91 -2.86
N ASP A 132 -0.56 15.02 -1.89
CA ASP A 132 -1.82 14.32 -1.64
C ASP A 132 -1.91 13.98 -0.14
N PRO A 133 -3.07 14.10 0.51
CA PRO A 133 -3.24 13.81 1.93
C PRO A 133 -2.98 12.35 2.31
N MET A 134 -2.92 11.43 1.33
CA MET A 134 -2.52 10.04 1.57
C MET A 134 -1.11 9.93 2.14
N PHE A 135 -0.19 10.85 1.77
CA PHE A 135 1.20 10.82 2.24
C PHE A 135 1.37 11.53 3.58
N SER A 136 2.46 11.23 4.28
CA SER A 136 2.61 11.53 5.70
C SER A 136 2.83 13.01 6.06
N ALA A 137 3.50 13.80 5.19
CA ALA A 137 4.07 15.11 5.58
C ALA A 137 3.06 16.10 6.16
N THR A 138 1.90 16.29 5.52
CA THR A 138 0.87 17.23 6.03
C THR A 138 0.25 16.75 7.33
N ARG A 139 0.08 15.44 7.51
CA ARG A 139 -0.41 14.84 8.76
C ARG A 139 0.63 14.93 9.88
N ALA A 140 1.92 14.79 9.52
CA ALA A 140 3.04 15.00 10.43
C ALA A 140 3.04 16.43 11.01
N ARG A 141 2.88 17.43 10.13
CA ARG A 141 2.72 18.83 10.56
C ARG A 141 1.50 18.99 11.47
N TRP A 142 0.36 18.43 11.07
CA TRP A 142 -0.88 18.49 11.86
C TRP A 142 -0.70 17.95 13.29
N LEU A 143 -0.02 16.79 13.44
CA LEU A 143 0.28 16.21 14.75
C LEU A 143 1.17 17.11 15.60
N LEU A 144 2.16 17.75 15.00
CA LEU A 144 3.03 18.69 15.71
C LEU A 144 2.31 20.01 16.03
N ASP A 145 1.41 20.49 15.17
CA ASP A 145 0.60 21.69 15.44
C ASP A 145 -0.29 21.47 16.68
N ASP A 146 -0.79 20.26 16.89
CA ASP A 146 -1.59 19.89 18.05
C ASP A 146 -0.74 19.69 19.32
N ALA A 147 0.30 18.86 19.25
CA ALA A 147 1.06 18.39 20.41
C ALA A 147 2.21 19.32 20.84
N ASP A 148 2.81 20.06 19.90
CA ASP A 148 3.99 20.93 20.13
C ASP A 148 3.98 22.12 19.14
N PRO A 149 3.00 23.04 19.22
CA PRO A 149 2.76 24.10 18.23
C PRO A 149 3.98 25.04 18.04
N HIS A 150 4.85 25.15 19.03
CA HIS A 150 6.09 25.93 18.95
C HIS A 150 7.32 25.11 18.59
N ARG A 151 7.17 23.80 18.38
CA ARG A 151 8.25 22.86 18.04
C ARG A 151 9.39 22.78 19.09
N HIS A 152 9.13 23.16 20.34
CA HIS A 152 10.16 23.17 21.37
C HIS A 152 10.66 21.78 21.67
N ARG A 153 9.76 20.84 21.98
CA ARG A 153 10.09 19.46 22.28
C ARG A 153 10.63 18.71 21.05
N ALA A 154 10.02 18.98 19.88
CA ALA A 154 10.44 18.41 18.61
C ALA A 154 11.89 18.82 18.26
N ARG A 155 12.24 20.12 18.40
CA ARG A 155 13.61 20.61 18.19
C ARG A 155 14.62 20.08 19.23
N ALA A 156 14.15 19.85 20.46
CA ALA A 156 14.99 19.22 21.51
C ALA A 156 15.18 17.72 21.29
N GLY A 157 14.51 17.11 20.30
CA GLY A 157 14.59 15.66 20.05
C GLY A 157 13.87 14.80 21.10
N GLU A 158 13.00 15.38 21.90
CA GLU A 158 12.20 14.66 22.92
C GLU A 158 11.03 13.88 22.29
N LEU A 159 10.55 14.32 21.13
CA LEU A 159 9.50 13.69 20.37
C LEU A 159 10.09 12.88 19.21
N CYS A 160 9.41 11.81 18.86
CA CYS A 160 9.66 11.12 17.61
C CYS A 160 8.36 11.02 16.80
N LEU A 161 8.47 11.33 15.52
CA LEU A 161 7.39 11.31 14.54
C LEU A 161 7.78 10.37 13.43
N GLY A 162 6.99 9.32 13.18
CA GLY A 162 7.36 8.32 12.18
C GLY A 162 6.25 7.37 11.80
N THR A 163 6.56 6.54 10.85
CA THR A 163 5.73 5.47 10.32
C THR A 163 5.65 4.27 11.27
N VAL A 164 4.79 3.33 10.96
CA VAL A 164 4.48 2.17 11.81
C VAL A 164 5.73 1.34 12.10
N ASP A 165 6.59 1.10 11.10
CA ASP A 165 7.84 0.37 11.27
C ASP A 165 8.76 1.03 12.31
N ALA A 166 8.92 2.36 12.21
CA ALA A 166 9.80 3.09 13.12
C ALA A 166 9.32 3.00 14.57
N TRP A 167 8.00 3.07 14.79
CA TRP A 167 7.44 2.92 16.12
C TRP A 167 7.54 1.48 16.64
N LEU A 168 7.23 0.47 15.80
CA LEU A 168 7.37 -0.94 16.18
C LEU A 168 8.82 -1.28 16.53
N LEU A 169 9.79 -0.80 15.74
CA LEU A 169 11.21 -0.99 16.02
C LEU A 169 11.63 -0.32 17.34
N SER A 170 11.10 0.86 17.66
CA SER A 170 11.35 1.51 18.94
C SER A 170 10.76 0.73 20.12
N ARG A 171 9.64 0.01 19.92
CA ARG A 171 9.03 -0.88 20.94
C ARG A 171 9.84 -2.16 21.16
N LEU A 172 10.65 -2.58 20.19
CA LEU A 172 11.59 -3.70 20.32
C LEU A 172 12.88 -3.33 21.05
N GLY A 173 13.07 -2.07 21.42
CA GLY A 173 14.17 -1.63 22.29
C GLY A 173 15.39 -1.11 21.54
N GLY A 174 15.30 0.06 20.98
CA GLY A 174 16.44 0.71 20.31
C GLY A 174 16.16 2.17 19.98
N GLU A 175 17.18 2.81 19.41
CA GLU A 175 17.02 4.14 18.81
C GLU A 175 15.99 4.07 17.68
N PRO A 176 15.08 5.05 17.55
CA PRO A 176 14.11 5.08 16.45
C PRO A 176 14.82 5.12 15.10
N VAL A 177 14.57 4.11 14.29
CA VAL A 177 15.02 4.01 12.90
C VAL A 177 13.80 3.75 12.00
N VAL A 178 13.88 4.22 10.76
CA VAL A 178 12.84 3.99 9.73
C VAL A 178 13.47 3.36 8.52
N GLU A 179 12.79 2.37 7.95
CA GLU A 179 13.24 1.73 6.72
C GLU A 179 13.05 2.68 5.52
N VAL A 180 14.03 2.70 4.61
CA VAL A 180 14.11 3.67 3.51
C VAL A 180 12.89 3.65 2.57
N GLY A 181 12.30 2.49 2.29
CA GLY A 181 11.10 2.36 1.48
C GLY A 181 9.89 2.99 2.17
N ASN A 182 9.70 2.75 3.49
CA ASN A 182 8.69 3.43 4.30
C ASN A 182 8.93 4.95 4.35
N ALA A 183 10.19 5.37 4.59
CA ALA A 183 10.56 6.78 4.60
C ALA A 183 10.30 7.47 3.26
N SER A 184 10.50 6.76 2.13
CA SER A 184 10.25 7.30 0.79
C SER A 184 8.78 7.62 0.52
N ARG A 185 7.85 7.12 1.34
CA ARG A 185 6.40 7.37 1.25
C ARG A 185 5.92 8.54 2.10
N THR A 186 6.83 9.22 2.81
CA THR A 186 6.46 10.29 3.75
C THR A 186 6.30 11.67 3.13
N GLN A 187 6.80 11.92 1.92
CA GLN A 187 7.03 13.24 1.32
C GLN A 187 8.08 14.09 2.08
N LEU A 188 8.91 13.47 2.91
CA LEU A 188 9.98 14.15 3.66
C LEU A 188 11.37 13.67 3.24
N LEU A 189 11.47 12.49 2.60
CA LEU A 189 12.69 11.90 2.11
C LEU A 189 13.02 12.43 0.71
N ASN A 190 14.25 12.85 0.51
CA ASN A 190 14.79 13.08 -0.84
C ASN A 190 15.12 11.73 -1.48
N LEU A 191 14.47 11.43 -2.59
CA LEU A 191 14.57 10.15 -3.26
C LEU A 191 15.98 9.86 -3.82
N HIS A 192 16.73 10.92 -4.20
CA HIS A 192 18.07 10.79 -4.76
C HIS A 192 19.14 10.56 -3.69
N THR A 193 19.06 11.29 -2.57
CA THR A 193 20.00 11.15 -1.46
C THR A 193 19.62 10.06 -0.48
N ARG A 194 18.33 9.65 -0.46
CA ARG A 194 17.73 8.73 0.50
C ARG A 194 17.90 9.18 1.95
N GLN A 195 17.85 10.50 2.15
CA GLN A 195 17.92 11.15 3.46
C GLN A 195 16.75 12.13 3.60
N TRP A 196 16.45 12.55 4.81
CA TRP A 196 15.50 13.61 5.07
C TRP A 196 15.92 14.90 4.34
N ASP A 197 15.00 15.51 3.61
CA ASP A 197 15.26 16.68 2.77
C ASP A 197 14.99 17.99 3.51
N GLY A 198 16.02 18.81 3.74
CA GLY A 198 15.90 20.06 4.48
C GLY A 198 14.87 21.02 3.89
N VAL A 199 14.73 21.09 2.55
CA VAL A 199 13.72 21.95 1.90
C VAL A 199 12.31 21.47 2.19
N LEU A 200 12.08 20.15 2.19
CA LEU A 200 10.78 19.58 2.54
C LEU A 200 10.47 19.72 4.03
N LEU A 201 11.47 19.53 4.89
CA LEU A 201 11.32 19.73 6.34
C LEU A 201 10.93 21.17 6.67
N ASP A 202 11.57 22.15 6.02
CA ASP A 202 11.23 23.56 6.17
C ASP A 202 9.81 23.86 5.63
N LEU A 203 9.46 23.30 4.45
CA LEU A 203 8.13 23.48 3.84
C LEU A 203 6.99 22.99 4.74
N PHE A 204 7.19 21.85 5.38
CA PHE A 204 6.18 21.23 6.26
C PHE A 204 6.37 21.61 7.74
N ASP A 205 7.33 22.47 8.09
CA ASP A 205 7.66 22.89 9.47
C ASP A 205 7.86 21.68 10.41
N ILE A 206 8.74 20.75 9.99
CA ILE A 206 9.05 19.54 10.75
C ILE A 206 10.54 19.57 11.13
N PRO A 207 10.87 19.68 12.44
CA PRO A 207 12.26 19.63 12.91
C PRO A 207 12.89 18.26 12.61
N ALA A 208 14.07 18.24 11.99
CA ALA A 208 14.80 17.00 11.69
C ALA A 208 15.08 16.16 12.95
N ALA A 209 15.26 16.80 14.11
CA ALA A 209 15.47 16.13 15.40
C ALA A 209 14.26 15.28 15.86
N ALA A 210 13.07 15.55 15.32
CA ALA A 210 11.87 14.76 15.62
C ALA A 210 11.73 13.50 14.74
N LEU A 211 12.57 13.33 13.73
CA LEU A 211 12.48 12.19 12.83
C LEU A 211 13.39 11.02 13.24
N PRO A 212 13.01 9.76 12.95
CA PRO A 212 13.90 8.62 13.12
C PRO A 212 15.03 8.65 12.09
N ARG A 213 16.14 7.96 12.38
CA ARG A 213 17.24 7.80 11.42
C ARG A 213 16.83 6.85 10.29
N VAL A 214 17.06 7.24 9.05
CA VAL A 214 16.81 6.39 7.87
C VAL A 214 17.86 5.29 7.77
N VAL A 215 17.42 4.06 7.54
CA VAL A 215 18.26 2.87 7.35
C VAL A 215 17.81 2.08 6.12
N SER A 216 18.68 1.19 5.61
CA SER A 216 18.34 0.28 4.53
C SER A 216 17.28 -0.75 4.96
N SER A 217 16.72 -1.50 4.00
CA SER A 217 15.72 -2.55 4.30
C SER A 217 16.30 -3.75 5.05
N ILE A 218 17.61 -3.82 5.16
CA ILE A 218 18.38 -4.83 5.91
C ILE A 218 19.05 -4.28 7.17
N GLY A 219 18.71 -3.07 7.56
CA GLY A 219 19.13 -2.44 8.82
C GLY A 219 20.32 -1.47 8.72
N PRO A 220 21.00 -1.25 9.82
CA PRO A 220 20.92 -1.94 11.11
C PRO A 220 19.63 -1.65 11.89
N PHE A 221 18.98 -2.71 12.38
CA PHE A 221 17.80 -2.63 13.23
C PHE A 221 18.14 -3.05 14.68
N PRO A 222 17.33 -2.64 15.70
CA PRO A 222 17.44 -3.20 17.03
C PRO A 222 17.11 -4.69 17.01
N ALA A 223 17.77 -5.48 17.84
CA ALA A 223 17.36 -6.85 18.07
C ALA A 223 16.02 -6.88 18.83
N ALA A 224 15.21 -7.91 18.58
CA ALA A 224 13.93 -8.05 19.22
C ALA A 224 14.09 -8.21 20.74
N THR A 225 13.43 -7.34 21.50
CA THR A 225 13.35 -7.38 22.95
C THR A 225 11.89 -7.23 23.36
N GLY A 226 11.42 -8.06 24.30
CA GLY A 226 10.04 -8.00 24.77
C GLY A 226 8.99 -8.37 23.70
N LEU A 227 9.36 -9.04 22.63
CA LEU A 227 8.44 -9.60 21.64
C LEU A 227 7.96 -10.98 22.13
N ALA A 228 6.66 -11.13 22.30
CA ALA A 228 6.05 -12.29 22.95
C ALA A 228 6.61 -13.63 22.43
N SER A 229 7.08 -14.48 23.34
CA SER A 229 7.59 -15.83 23.06
C SER A 229 8.80 -15.91 22.11
N VAL A 230 9.34 -14.77 21.66
CA VAL A 230 10.60 -14.69 20.92
C VAL A 230 11.73 -14.44 21.90
N PRO A 231 12.86 -15.18 21.85
CA PRO A 231 14.00 -14.92 22.70
C PRO A 231 14.54 -13.50 22.53
N ASP A 232 14.79 -12.81 23.64
CA ASP A 232 15.43 -11.48 23.59
C ASP A 232 16.80 -11.58 22.90
N GLY A 233 17.10 -10.61 22.06
CA GLY A 233 18.32 -10.61 21.27
C GLY A 233 18.19 -11.28 19.90
N THR A 234 17.01 -11.84 19.55
CA THR A 234 16.77 -12.35 18.20
C THR A 234 16.90 -11.21 17.18
N PRO A 235 17.73 -11.37 16.13
CA PRO A 235 17.98 -10.29 15.19
C PRO A 235 16.74 -9.95 14.36
N VAL A 236 16.44 -8.65 14.21
CA VAL A 236 15.55 -8.14 13.15
C VAL A 236 16.43 -7.89 11.94
N THR A 237 16.20 -8.61 10.86
CA THR A 237 17.09 -8.62 9.68
C THR A 237 16.48 -8.03 8.42
N ALA A 238 15.16 -7.84 8.40
CA ALA A 238 14.46 -7.19 7.29
C ALA A 238 13.26 -6.38 7.76
N VAL A 239 13.11 -5.20 7.18
CA VAL A 239 11.89 -4.39 7.27
C VAL A 239 11.52 -3.91 5.88
N LEU A 240 10.26 -4.04 5.50
CA LEU A 240 9.73 -3.60 4.22
C LEU A 240 8.34 -2.99 4.42
N ALA A 241 7.98 -2.04 3.59
CA ALA A 241 6.59 -1.63 3.46
C ALA A 241 5.74 -2.75 2.80
N ASP A 242 4.47 -2.89 3.15
CA ASP A 242 3.60 -4.02 2.77
C ASP A 242 3.55 -4.32 1.26
N SER A 243 3.31 -3.29 0.45
CA SER A 243 3.26 -3.44 -1.01
C SER A 243 4.64 -3.73 -1.63
N HIS A 244 5.72 -3.20 -1.02
CA HIS A 244 7.09 -3.49 -1.44
C HIS A 244 7.44 -4.95 -1.11
N ALA A 245 7.09 -5.42 0.08
CA ALA A 245 7.27 -6.79 0.50
C ALA A 245 6.50 -7.78 -0.40
N ALA A 246 5.24 -7.47 -0.74
CA ALA A 246 4.46 -8.29 -1.67
C ALA A 246 5.10 -8.33 -3.06
N LEU A 247 5.64 -7.21 -3.56
CA LEU A 247 6.39 -7.17 -4.82
C LEU A 247 7.65 -8.07 -4.73
N PHE A 248 8.36 -8.05 -3.61
CA PHE A 248 9.51 -8.91 -3.35
C PHE A 248 9.12 -10.39 -3.35
N ALA A 249 8.03 -10.77 -2.66
CA ALA A 249 7.51 -12.14 -2.64
C ALA A 249 7.17 -12.68 -4.04
N HIS A 250 6.66 -11.82 -4.89
CA HIS A 250 6.34 -12.16 -6.28
C HIS A 250 7.55 -12.38 -7.19
N ALA A 251 8.79 -12.13 -6.74
CA ALA A 251 9.96 -11.95 -7.57
C ALA A 251 9.72 -10.88 -8.66
N GLY A 252 9.16 -9.75 -8.21
CA GLY A 252 8.75 -8.65 -9.09
C GLY A 252 9.89 -7.87 -9.73
N TRP A 253 11.15 -8.22 -9.42
CA TRP A 253 12.34 -7.68 -10.08
C TRP A 253 12.57 -8.23 -11.50
N LEU A 254 11.82 -9.26 -11.91
CA LEU A 254 11.94 -9.80 -13.26
C LEU A 254 11.29 -8.87 -14.29
N PRO A 255 11.93 -8.63 -15.45
CA PRO A 255 11.43 -7.68 -16.46
C PRO A 255 10.04 -8.02 -17.01
N GLY A 256 9.32 -7.00 -17.46
CA GLY A 256 8.01 -7.15 -18.11
C GLY A 256 6.88 -7.56 -17.18
N ARG A 257 7.07 -7.43 -15.87
CA ARG A 257 6.09 -7.79 -14.84
C ARG A 257 5.76 -6.59 -13.96
N VAL A 258 4.50 -6.47 -13.60
CA VAL A 258 4.04 -5.57 -12.55
C VAL A 258 3.14 -6.32 -11.58
N LYS A 259 3.21 -5.96 -10.31
CA LYS A 259 2.31 -6.44 -9.28
C LYS A 259 1.04 -5.59 -9.27
N ALA A 260 -0.12 -6.22 -9.15
CA ALA A 260 -1.40 -5.58 -8.91
C ALA A 260 -2.04 -6.17 -7.65
N THR A 261 -2.06 -5.41 -6.57
CA THR A 261 -2.74 -5.79 -5.31
C THR A 261 -4.16 -5.24 -5.34
N TYR A 262 -5.14 -6.13 -5.25
CA TYR A 262 -6.56 -5.80 -5.21
C TYR A 262 -7.05 -5.76 -3.76
N GLY A 263 -7.57 -4.64 -3.33
CA GLY A 263 -8.08 -4.42 -1.97
C GLY A 263 -9.29 -3.50 -1.97
N THR A 264 -9.53 -2.79 -0.87
CA THR A 264 -10.50 -1.67 -0.79
C THR A 264 -10.17 -0.62 -1.86
N GLY A 265 -8.93 -0.13 -1.89
CA GLY A 265 -8.26 0.43 -3.05
C GLY A 265 -7.41 -0.63 -3.75
N SER A 266 -6.65 -0.24 -4.77
CA SER A 266 -5.67 -1.11 -5.44
C SER A 266 -4.34 -0.38 -5.65
N SER A 267 -3.26 -1.14 -5.78
CA SER A 267 -1.94 -0.61 -6.07
C SER A 267 -1.31 -1.43 -7.20
N VAL A 268 -0.80 -0.75 -8.21
CA VAL A 268 0.00 -1.37 -9.27
C VAL A 268 1.44 -0.90 -9.12
N MET A 269 2.40 -1.82 -9.11
CA MET A 269 3.80 -1.51 -8.83
C MET A 269 4.72 -2.35 -9.72
N GLY A 270 5.78 -1.71 -10.25
CA GLY A 270 6.82 -2.38 -11.02
C GLY A 270 8.20 -1.80 -10.74
N VAL A 271 9.22 -2.67 -10.64
CA VAL A 271 10.61 -2.27 -10.42
C VAL A 271 11.14 -1.50 -11.63
N CYS A 272 11.94 -0.49 -11.38
CA CYS A 272 12.54 0.37 -12.40
C CYS A 272 13.98 0.78 -12.03
N PRO A 273 14.78 1.21 -13.02
CA PRO A 273 16.06 1.88 -12.77
C PRO A 273 15.92 3.16 -11.93
N ALA A 274 16.96 3.51 -11.18
CA ALA A 274 16.98 4.69 -10.30
C ALA A 274 16.79 6.02 -11.05
N ASP A 275 17.21 6.09 -12.30
CA ASP A 275 17.13 7.27 -13.15
C ASP A 275 15.82 7.34 -13.99
N THR A 276 14.87 6.45 -13.71
CA THR A 276 13.58 6.41 -14.40
C THR A 276 12.85 7.74 -14.23
N LYS A 277 12.54 8.37 -15.36
CA LYS A 277 11.72 9.57 -15.37
C LYS A 277 10.25 9.21 -15.33
N VAL A 278 9.63 9.51 -14.21
CA VAL A 278 8.20 9.28 -14.00
C VAL A 278 7.45 10.60 -14.20
N GLY A 279 6.50 10.60 -15.12
CA GLY A 279 5.60 11.74 -15.33
C GLY A 279 4.59 11.87 -14.18
N ASP A 280 3.60 12.77 -14.36
CA ASP A 280 2.61 13.06 -13.32
C ASP A 280 1.65 11.90 -12.99
N ALA A 281 1.59 10.89 -13.86
CA ALA A 281 0.65 9.77 -13.72
C ALA A 281 0.97 8.79 -12.57
N LEU A 282 2.26 8.57 -12.27
CA LEU A 282 2.72 7.57 -11.33
C LEU A 282 3.60 8.19 -10.24
N CYS A 283 3.78 7.46 -9.16
CA CYS A 283 4.78 7.75 -8.13
C CYS A 283 6.09 7.00 -8.42
N LEU A 284 7.20 7.55 -7.93
CA LEU A 284 8.47 6.85 -7.82
C LEU A 284 8.81 6.67 -6.33
N THR A 285 9.29 5.49 -5.95
CA THR A 285 9.57 5.16 -4.55
C THR A 285 10.81 4.27 -4.47
N VAL A 286 11.48 4.24 -3.32
CA VAL A 286 12.43 3.16 -3.02
C VAL A 286 11.61 1.93 -2.64
N ALA A 287 11.76 0.86 -3.40
CA ALA A 287 11.05 -0.39 -3.13
C ALA A 287 11.70 -1.19 -1.99
N TRP A 288 13.02 -1.31 -2.02
CA TRP A 288 13.87 -1.88 -0.96
C TRP A 288 15.33 -1.47 -1.18
N ASP A 289 16.14 -1.65 -0.14
CA ASP A 289 17.59 -1.50 -0.19
C ASP A 289 18.23 -2.69 0.56
N ASP A 290 18.72 -3.65 -0.21
CA ASP A 290 19.37 -4.88 0.26
C ASP A 290 20.90 -4.84 0.04
N GLY A 291 21.45 -3.64 0.09
CA GLY A 291 22.85 -3.30 -0.19
C GLY A 291 22.96 -2.35 -1.38
N GLU A 292 22.04 -2.49 -2.33
CA GLU A 292 21.82 -1.53 -3.42
C GLU A 292 20.32 -1.18 -3.51
N PRO A 293 19.98 0.13 -3.62
CA PRO A 293 18.56 0.53 -3.65
C PRO A 293 17.88 0.11 -4.95
N SER A 294 16.76 -0.57 -4.81
CA SER A 294 15.81 -0.86 -5.89
C SER A 294 14.68 0.14 -5.86
N TYR A 295 14.33 0.68 -7.03
CA TYR A 295 13.24 1.63 -7.17
C TYR A 295 12.03 0.98 -7.83
N ALA A 296 10.85 1.54 -7.58
CA ALA A 296 9.64 1.12 -8.24
C ALA A 296 8.78 2.31 -8.63
N VAL A 297 8.12 2.19 -9.80
CA VAL A 297 6.97 3.04 -10.12
C VAL A 297 5.74 2.46 -9.48
N GLU A 298 4.84 3.32 -9.02
CA GLU A 298 3.59 2.91 -8.39
C GLU A 298 2.42 3.81 -8.79
N GLY A 299 1.27 3.19 -9.00
CA GLY A 299 -0.01 3.88 -9.10
C GLY A 299 -0.99 3.37 -8.05
N ASN A 300 -1.55 4.28 -7.25
CA ASN A 300 -2.52 3.99 -6.21
C ASN A 300 -3.93 4.33 -6.68
N ILE A 301 -4.85 3.38 -6.56
CA ILE A 301 -6.26 3.50 -6.90
C ILE A 301 -7.05 3.60 -5.60
N ARG A 302 -7.79 4.69 -5.39
CA ARG A 302 -8.46 4.99 -4.12
C ARG A 302 -9.66 4.09 -3.83
N ALA A 303 -10.46 3.78 -4.84
CA ALA A 303 -11.66 2.95 -4.71
C ALA A 303 -11.65 1.82 -5.74
N SER A 304 -11.48 0.60 -5.28
CA SER A 304 -11.44 -0.62 -6.07
C SER A 304 -12.51 -1.59 -5.55
N GLY A 305 -12.19 -2.54 -4.69
CA GLY A 305 -13.18 -3.40 -4.05
C GLY A 305 -14.23 -2.64 -3.23
N ALA A 306 -13.91 -1.42 -2.78
CA ALA A 306 -14.87 -0.50 -2.15
C ALA A 306 -16.08 -0.21 -3.04
N THR A 307 -15.96 -0.27 -4.37
CA THR A 307 -17.05 -0.03 -5.32
C THR A 307 -18.18 -1.05 -5.16
N LEU A 308 -17.82 -2.34 -5.06
CA LEU A 308 -18.82 -3.39 -4.80
C LEU A 308 -19.45 -3.23 -3.40
N GLY A 309 -18.65 -2.87 -2.40
CA GLY A 309 -19.16 -2.61 -1.06
C GLY A 309 -20.13 -1.41 -1.01
N TRP A 310 -19.81 -0.34 -1.73
CA TRP A 310 -20.71 0.83 -1.87
C TRP A 310 -22.02 0.46 -2.56
N LEU A 311 -21.93 -0.18 -3.73
CA LEU A 311 -23.13 -0.61 -4.45
C LEU A 311 -23.98 -1.56 -3.60
N GLY A 312 -23.34 -2.47 -2.86
CA GLY A 312 -24.02 -3.40 -1.95
C GLY A 312 -24.86 -2.69 -0.89
N ARG A 313 -24.32 -1.64 -0.26
CA ARG A 313 -25.08 -0.81 0.69
C ARG A 313 -26.26 -0.10 0.03
N CYS A 314 -26.10 0.38 -1.21
CA CYS A 314 -27.19 1.06 -1.94
C CYS A 314 -28.37 0.14 -2.25
N VAL A 315 -28.11 -1.17 -2.49
CA VAL A 315 -29.12 -2.11 -2.97
C VAL A 315 -29.45 -3.23 -1.98
N GLY A 316 -28.90 -3.20 -0.77
CA GLY A 316 -29.14 -4.20 0.27
C GLY A 316 -28.59 -5.59 -0.08
N ARG A 317 -27.40 -5.64 -0.71
CA ARG A 317 -26.71 -6.88 -1.10
C ARG A 317 -25.27 -6.90 -0.59
N THR A 318 -24.74 -8.10 -0.40
CA THR A 318 -23.32 -8.28 -0.08
C THR A 318 -22.44 -8.13 -1.34
N PRO A 319 -21.16 -7.78 -1.21
CA PRO A 319 -20.22 -7.79 -2.35
C PRO A 319 -20.14 -9.15 -3.05
N ALA A 320 -20.25 -10.26 -2.32
CA ALA A 320 -20.23 -11.61 -2.88
C ALA A 320 -21.46 -11.89 -3.76
N GLU A 321 -22.68 -11.48 -3.34
CA GLU A 321 -23.89 -11.59 -4.15
C GLU A 321 -23.81 -10.76 -5.42
N LEU A 322 -23.26 -9.53 -5.33
CA LEU A 322 -23.06 -8.69 -6.51
C LEU A 322 -22.03 -9.29 -7.46
N ALA A 323 -20.93 -9.83 -6.94
CA ALA A 323 -19.92 -10.51 -7.76
C ALA A 323 -20.51 -11.74 -8.49
N ALA A 324 -21.39 -12.49 -7.83
CA ALA A 324 -22.10 -13.61 -8.45
C ALA A 324 -23.08 -13.15 -9.56
N LEU A 325 -23.81 -12.06 -9.36
CA LEU A 325 -24.65 -11.45 -10.39
C LEU A 325 -23.82 -10.96 -11.59
N ALA A 326 -22.68 -10.37 -11.33
CA ALA A 326 -21.77 -9.84 -12.36
C ALA A 326 -21.16 -10.94 -13.24
N ALA A 327 -20.96 -12.16 -12.71
CA ALA A 327 -20.29 -13.25 -13.42
C ALA A 327 -21.02 -13.70 -14.70
N GLY A 328 -22.36 -13.67 -14.69
CA GLY A 328 -23.20 -14.07 -15.81
C GLY A 328 -23.78 -12.91 -16.64
N ALA A 329 -23.40 -11.66 -16.31
CA ALA A 329 -23.97 -10.47 -16.93
C ALA A 329 -22.98 -9.75 -17.85
N SER A 330 -23.51 -8.93 -18.77
CA SER A 330 -22.81 -7.86 -19.46
C SER A 330 -23.14 -6.53 -18.77
N SER A 331 -22.25 -5.54 -18.83
CA SER A 331 -22.56 -4.18 -18.39
C SER A 331 -23.43 -3.42 -19.37
N ASP A 332 -23.54 -3.90 -20.63
CA ASP A 332 -24.30 -3.31 -21.71
C ASP A 332 -24.00 -1.81 -21.92
N GLY A 333 -22.74 -1.42 -21.76
CA GLY A 333 -22.28 -0.04 -21.89
C GLY A 333 -22.49 0.82 -20.62
N VAL A 334 -22.95 0.25 -19.52
CA VAL A 334 -22.98 0.93 -18.22
C VAL A 334 -21.56 0.99 -17.65
N HIS A 335 -21.15 2.17 -17.21
CA HIS A 335 -19.89 2.39 -16.50
C HIS A 335 -20.13 3.00 -15.12
N ILE A 336 -19.39 2.54 -14.14
CA ILE A 336 -19.28 3.14 -12.80
C ILE A 336 -17.87 3.66 -12.63
N VAL A 337 -17.70 4.98 -12.51
CA VAL A 337 -16.42 5.61 -12.15
C VAL A 337 -16.46 5.91 -10.65
N PRO A 338 -15.70 5.16 -9.82
CA PRO A 338 -15.85 5.23 -8.37
C PRO A 338 -14.96 6.33 -7.74
N ALA A 339 -15.12 7.56 -8.21
CA ALA A 339 -14.41 8.74 -7.70
C ALA A 339 -15.08 9.25 -6.42
N PHE A 340 -15.24 8.37 -5.38
CA PHE A 340 -15.92 8.72 -4.13
C PHE A 340 -15.16 9.76 -3.30
N ASN A 341 -13.83 9.79 -3.42
CA ASN A 341 -12.93 10.77 -2.83
C ASN A 341 -11.93 11.26 -3.89
N GLY A 342 -12.43 11.62 -5.07
CA GLY A 342 -11.58 11.89 -6.23
C GLY A 342 -11.01 10.63 -6.87
N LEU A 343 -10.17 10.79 -7.88
CA LEU A 343 -9.42 9.74 -8.56
C LEU A 343 -7.95 9.77 -8.12
N GLY A 344 -7.36 8.59 -7.89
CA GLY A 344 -5.93 8.40 -7.72
C GLY A 344 -5.19 8.31 -9.05
N ALA A 345 -4.12 7.53 -9.10
CA ALA A 345 -3.37 7.29 -10.33
C ALA A 345 -4.27 6.68 -11.43
N PRO A 346 -3.99 6.99 -12.68
CA PRO A 346 -2.98 7.93 -13.19
C PRO A 346 -3.45 9.39 -13.22
N TRP A 347 -4.66 9.68 -12.74
CA TRP A 347 -5.37 10.95 -12.91
C TRP A 347 -5.01 12.00 -11.85
N TRP A 348 -4.80 11.58 -10.61
CA TRP A 348 -4.53 12.44 -9.43
C TRP A 348 -5.48 13.64 -9.33
N ASP A 349 -6.78 13.39 -9.51
CA ASP A 349 -7.83 14.40 -9.59
C ASP A 349 -8.72 14.33 -8.35
N ALA A 350 -8.51 15.26 -7.43
CA ALA A 350 -9.24 15.34 -6.17
C ALA A 350 -10.69 15.86 -6.34
N GLU A 351 -10.95 16.59 -7.46
CA GLU A 351 -12.26 17.18 -7.75
C GLU A 351 -13.18 16.23 -8.53
N ALA A 352 -12.64 15.13 -9.05
CA ALA A 352 -13.43 14.13 -9.75
C ALA A 352 -14.52 13.56 -8.83
N THR A 353 -15.72 13.36 -9.37
CA THR A 353 -16.88 12.85 -8.63
C THR A 353 -17.35 11.51 -9.15
N GLY A 354 -17.91 10.67 -8.24
CA GLY A 354 -18.47 9.37 -8.62
C GLY A 354 -19.54 9.51 -9.70
N LEU A 355 -19.49 8.64 -10.74
CA LEU A 355 -20.38 8.71 -11.89
C LEU A 355 -20.92 7.33 -12.25
N ILE A 356 -22.22 7.24 -12.56
CA ILE A 356 -22.80 6.11 -13.28
C ILE A 356 -23.30 6.64 -14.63
N SER A 357 -22.85 6.04 -15.72
CA SER A 357 -23.21 6.45 -17.09
C SER A 357 -23.59 5.26 -17.96
N GLY A 358 -24.22 5.52 -19.13
CA GLY A 358 -24.64 4.47 -20.07
C GLY A 358 -25.92 3.73 -19.68
N LEU A 359 -26.70 4.24 -18.72
CA LEU A 359 -27.98 3.65 -18.31
C LEU A 359 -29.03 3.71 -19.43
N THR A 360 -29.78 2.64 -19.59
CA THR A 360 -30.96 2.54 -20.45
C THR A 360 -32.13 2.02 -19.61
N MET A 361 -33.34 2.02 -20.19
CA MET A 361 -34.52 1.43 -19.53
C MET A 361 -34.36 -0.08 -19.25
N GLY A 362 -33.47 -0.77 -19.96
CA GLY A 362 -33.15 -2.17 -19.75
C GLY A 362 -32.06 -2.41 -18.71
N SER A 363 -31.40 -1.38 -18.21
CA SER A 363 -30.34 -1.52 -17.23
C SER A 363 -30.90 -1.87 -15.85
N GLY A 364 -30.43 -2.96 -15.28
CA GLY A 364 -30.83 -3.44 -13.95
C GLY A 364 -29.63 -3.74 -13.05
N LEU A 365 -29.91 -4.38 -11.94
CA LEU A 365 -28.86 -4.72 -10.96
C LEU A 365 -27.72 -5.60 -11.53
N PRO A 366 -27.96 -6.59 -12.42
CA PRO A 366 -26.87 -7.36 -13.02
C PRO A 366 -25.89 -6.49 -13.82
N GLN A 367 -26.40 -5.50 -14.61
CA GLN A 367 -25.57 -4.56 -15.38
C GLN A 367 -24.74 -3.65 -14.46
N LEU A 368 -25.37 -3.14 -13.39
CA LEU A 368 -24.67 -2.31 -12.38
C LEU A 368 -23.59 -3.11 -11.63
N ALA A 369 -23.89 -4.35 -11.24
CA ALA A 369 -22.94 -5.23 -10.57
C ALA A 369 -21.74 -5.54 -11.48
N ARG A 370 -22.01 -5.80 -12.77
CA ARG A 370 -20.97 -6.03 -13.77
C ARG A 370 -20.13 -4.77 -13.99
N ALA A 371 -20.74 -3.61 -14.15
CA ALA A 371 -20.04 -2.34 -14.30
C ALA A 371 -19.15 -2.00 -13.07
N ALA A 372 -19.62 -2.33 -11.86
CA ALA A 372 -18.83 -2.19 -10.64
C ALA A 372 -17.60 -3.11 -10.64
N LEU A 373 -17.74 -4.34 -11.10
CA LEU A 373 -16.61 -5.28 -11.20
C LEU A 373 -15.63 -4.88 -12.30
N GLU A 374 -16.13 -4.46 -13.46
CA GLU A 374 -15.33 -3.96 -14.59
C GLU A 374 -14.57 -2.68 -14.22
N SER A 375 -15.14 -1.80 -13.41
CA SER A 375 -14.48 -0.57 -12.97
C SER A 375 -13.15 -0.83 -12.24
N ILE A 376 -13.06 -1.95 -11.51
CA ILE A 376 -11.83 -2.37 -10.84
C ILE A 376 -10.76 -2.70 -11.88
N ALA A 377 -11.11 -3.52 -12.87
CA ALA A 377 -10.19 -3.94 -13.92
C ALA A 377 -9.75 -2.77 -14.82
N PHE A 378 -10.65 -1.85 -15.15
CA PHE A 378 -10.33 -0.65 -15.93
C PHE A 378 -9.38 0.29 -15.22
N GLN A 379 -9.61 0.58 -13.92
CA GLN A 379 -8.70 1.44 -13.16
C GLN A 379 -7.30 0.82 -13.04
N VAL A 380 -7.21 -0.49 -12.80
CA VAL A 380 -5.92 -1.19 -12.79
C VAL A 380 -5.25 -1.09 -14.17
N ASP A 381 -6.00 -1.28 -15.25
CA ASP A 381 -5.47 -1.16 -16.61
C ASP A 381 -5.01 0.27 -16.96
N ASP A 382 -5.71 1.32 -16.53
CA ASP A 382 -5.27 2.72 -16.70
C ASP A 382 -3.88 2.94 -16.07
N VAL A 383 -3.63 2.37 -14.89
CA VAL A 383 -2.33 2.45 -14.22
C VAL A 383 -1.29 1.57 -14.93
N VAL A 384 -1.66 0.37 -15.37
CA VAL A 384 -0.77 -0.54 -16.12
C VAL A 384 -0.34 0.11 -17.43
N GLU A 385 -1.23 0.78 -18.15
CA GLU A 385 -0.87 1.53 -19.37
C GLU A 385 0.08 2.70 -19.08
N ALA A 386 -0.08 3.38 -17.95
CA ALA A 386 0.86 4.41 -17.53
C ALA A 386 2.24 3.81 -17.20
N ALA A 387 2.26 2.67 -16.50
CA ALA A 387 3.47 1.92 -16.19
C ALA A 387 4.16 1.38 -17.45
N ASP A 388 3.42 0.86 -18.41
CA ASP A 388 3.92 0.37 -19.70
C ASP A 388 4.69 1.45 -20.48
N ARG A 389 4.19 2.69 -20.46
CA ARG A 389 4.89 3.84 -21.07
C ARG A 389 6.19 4.21 -20.35
N THR A 390 6.30 3.89 -19.08
CA THR A 390 7.45 4.25 -18.23
C THR A 390 8.49 3.14 -18.17
N LEU A 391 8.05 1.88 -18.04
CA LEU A 391 8.89 0.70 -17.83
C LEU A 391 9.23 -0.04 -19.15
N GLY A 392 8.55 0.27 -20.23
CA GLY A 392 8.53 -0.54 -21.46
C GLY A 392 7.48 -1.66 -21.36
N PRO A 393 7.42 -2.56 -22.38
CA PRO A 393 6.33 -3.52 -22.51
C PRO A 393 6.12 -4.43 -21.29
N ILE A 394 4.94 -4.35 -20.70
CA ILE A 394 4.48 -5.21 -19.61
C ILE A 394 3.70 -6.37 -20.22
N SER A 395 4.12 -7.59 -19.95
CA SER A 395 3.46 -8.81 -20.44
C SER A 395 2.59 -9.49 -19.38
N THR A 396 2.89 -9.29 -18.10
CA THR A 396 2.31 -10.07 -17.01
C THR A 396 1.92 -9.19 -15.82
N LEU A 397 0.69 -9.36 -15.35
CA LEU A 397 0.22 -8.82 -14.08
C LEU A 397 0.29 -9.90 -13.01
N LEU A 398 1.02 -9.64 -11.94
CA LEU A 398 1.12 -10.48 -10.75
C LEU A 398 0.02 -10.05 -9.78
N ALA A 399 -1.07 -10.80 -9.70
CA ALA A 399 -2.27 -10.42 -8.95
C ALA A 399 -2.30 -11.03 -7.56
N ASP A 400 -2.62 -10.21 -6.56
CA ASP A 400 -2.85 -10.61 -5.18
C ASP A 400 -3.95 -9.76 -4.51
N GLY A 401 -4.20 -10.03 -3.23
CA GLY A 401 -5.23 -9.36 -2.43
C GLY A 401 -6.60 -10.01 -2.51
N GLY A 402 -7.49 -9.67 -1.57
CA GLY A 402 -8.78 -10.36 -1.39
C GLY A 402 -9.65 -10.44 -2.65
N PRO A 403 -9.93 -9.33 -3.35
CA PRO A 403 -10.73 -9.35 -4.57
C PRO A 403 -10.16 -10.21 -5.72
N SER A 404 -8.84 -10.47 -5.75
CA SER A 404 -8.22 -11.33 -6.77
C SER A 404 -8.70 -12.78 -6.69
N ALA A 405 -9.26 -13.20 -5.55
CA ALA A 405 -9.89 -14.51 -5.39
C ALA A 405 -11.09 -14.72 -6.34
N ASN A 406 -11.68 -13.63 -6.86
CA ASN A 406 -12.78 -13.71 -7.82
C ASN A 406 -12.25 -14.02 -9.24
N PRO A 407 -12.50 -15.21 -9.79
CA PRO A 407 -12.01 -15.59 -11.13
C PRO A 407 -12.61 -14.71 -12.24
N THR A 408 -13.85 -14.24 -12.08
CA THR A 408 -14.48 -13.33 -13.06
C THR A 408 -13.71 -12.02 -13.16
N LEU A 409 -13.27 -11.45 -12.03
CA LEU A 409 -12.43 -10.25 -12.03
C LEU A 409 -11.08 -10.51 -12.71
N MET A 410 -10.46 -11.65 -12.47
CA MET A 410 -9.17 -11.99 -13.07
C MET A 410 -9.28 -12.20 -14.60
N HIS A 411 -10.35 -12.83 -15.07
CA HIS A 411 -10.63 -12.92 -16.51
C HIS A 411 -10.88 -11.54 -17.12
N LEU A 412 -11.70 -10.71 -16.47
CA LEU A 412 -11.92 -9.33 -16.91
C LEU A 412 -10.63 -8.53 -16.97
N GLN A 413 -9.77 -8.68 -15.97
CA GLN A 413 -8.47 -8.00 -15.96
C GLN A 413 -7.59 -8.45 -17.12
N ALA A 414 -7.52 -9.74 -17.41
CA ALA A 414 -6.79 -10.25 -18.56
C ALA A 414 -7.37 -9.72 -19.88
N ASP A 415 -8.67 -9.78 -20.05
CA ASP A 415 -9.38 -9.33 -21.25
C ASP A 415 -9.21 -7.82 -21.49
N ILE A 416 -9.39 -7.00 -20.47
CA ILE A 416 -9.27 -5.53 -20.56
C ILE A 416 -7.83 -5.12 -20.77
N SER A 417 -6.86 -5.72 -20.05
CA SER A 417 -5.45 -5.35 -20.19
C SER A 417 -4.78 -5.95 -21.43
N GLY A 418 -5.31 -7.06 -21.95
CA GLY A 418 -4.67 -7.81 -23.03
C GLY A 418 -3.38 -8.50 -22.59
N ARG A 419 -3.22 -8.74 -21.29
CA ARG A 419 -2.01 -9.31 -20.67
C ARG A 419 -2.37 -10.54 -19.86
N GLU A 420 -1.40 -11.44 -19.67
CA GLU A 420 -1.60 -12.55 -18.74
C GLU A 420 -1.71 -12.02 -17.31
N VAL A 421 -2.68 -12.55 -16.56
CA VAL A 421 -2.82 -12.30 -15.11
C VAL A 421 -2.44 -13.57 -14.37
N HIS A 422 -1.41 -13.49 -13.56
CA HIS A 422 -0.90 -14.57 -12.72
C HIS A 422 -1.36 -14.32 -11.28
N ARG A 423 -2.46 -14.94 -10.88
CA ARG A 423 -2.97 -14.85 -9.51
C ARG A 423 -2.13 -15.70 -8.58
N SER A 424 -1.62 -15.11 -7.51
CA SER A 424 -0.90 -15.86 -6.49
C SER A 424 -1.82 -16.88 -5.78
N GLY A 425 -1.33 -18.10 -5.64
CA GLY A 425 -1.91 -19.10 -4.76
C GLY A 425 -1.38 -19.03 -3.32
N LEU A 426 -0.45 -18.10 -3.05
CA LEU A 426 0.10 -17.87 -1.71
C LEU A 426 -0.67 -16.76 -1.00
N GLU A 427 -0.94 -16.99 0.28
CA GLU A 427 -1.53 -16.00 1.17
C GLU A 427 -0.44 -15.16 1.84
N SER A 428 -0.83 -13.98 2.34
CA SER A 428 0.05 -13.12 3.17
C SER A 428 1.39 -12.77 2.51
N LEU A 429 1.36 -12.42 1.23
CA LEU A 429 2.55 -12.12 0.43
C LEU A 429 3.43 -11.03 1.03
N SER A 430 2.85 -10.03 1.72
CA SER A 430 3.64 -9.00 2.40
C SER A 430 4.54 -9.62 3.48
N ALA A 431 3.98 -10.43 4.38
CA ALA A 431 4.78 -11.11 5.39
C ALA A 431 5.80 -12.07 4.77
N LEU A 432 5.39 -12.82 3.73
CA LEU A 432 6.27 -13.76 3.04
C LEU A 432 7.45 -13.05 2.36
N GLY A 433 7.23 -11.88 1.74
CA GLY A 433 8.30 -11.10 1.12
C GLY A 433 9.30 -10.54 2.12
N ALA A 434 8.82 -10.10 3.28
CA ALA A 434 9.71 -9.70 4.38
C ALA A 434 10.53 -10.91 4.90
N ALA A 435 9.89 -12.09 5.03
CA ALA A 435 10.59 -13.32 5.40
C ALA A 435 11.66 -13.73 4.36
N HIS A 436 11.34 -13.60 3.07
CA HIS A 436 12.30 -13.89 1.99
C HIS A 436 13.52 -12.97 2.05
N LEU A 437 13.32 -11.67 2.27
CA LEU A 437 14.44 -10.75 2.43
C LEU A 437 15.24 -11.08 3.70
N ALA A 438 14.58 -11.35 4.82
CA ALA A 438 15.26 -11.73 6.06
C ALA A 438 16.10 -12.99 5.92
N GLY A 439 15.56 -14.03 5.29
CA GLY A 439 16.28 -15.26 5.01
C GLY A 439 17.46 -15.07 4.05
N HIS A 440 17.31 -14.17 3.07
CA HIS A 440 18.42 -13.76 2.21
C HIS A 440 19.57 -13.11 2.99
N VAL A 441 19.24 -12.21 3.91
CA VAL A 441 20.22 -11.49 4.75
C VAL A 441 21.02 -12.44 5.65
N ILE A 442 20.37 -13.46 6.22
CA ILE A 442 21.07 -14.44 7.08
C ILE A 442 21.72 -15.58 6.28
N GLY A 443 21.69 -15.51 4.95
CA GLY A 443 22.31 -16.50 4.06
C GLY A 443 21.53 -17.81 3.89
N LEU A 444 20.24 -17.85 4.28
CA LEU A 444 19.36 -18.99 4.08
C LEU A 444 19.04 -19.19 2.59
N TRP A 445 18.86 -18.09 1.85
CA TRP A 445 18.62 -18.09 0.41
C TRP A 445 19.54 -17.10 -0.31
N SER A 446 20.19 -17.57 -1.36
CA SER A 446 20.76 -16.67 -2.37
C SER A 446 19.64 -16.02 -3.21
N ARG A 447 19.96 -15.04 -4.04
CA ARG A 447 18.99 -14.48 -4.98
C ARG A 447 18.48 -15.55 -5.97
N ALA A 448 19.33 -16.46 -6.42
CA ALA A 448 18.93 -17.55 -7.29
C ALA A 448 18.00 -18.56 -6.59
N ASP A 449 18.21 -18.84 -5.31
CA ASP A 449 17.31 -19.68 -4.53
C ASP A 449 15.93 -18.99 -4.37
N LEU A 450 15.91 -17.69 -4.13
CA LEU A 450 14.65 -16.91 -4.09
C LEU A 450 13.89 -16.96 -5.42
N ASP A 451 14.59 -16.93 -6.57
CA ASP A 451 13.96 -17.09 -7.88
C ASP A 451 13.35 -18.48 -8.06
N ALA A 452 13.98 -19.52 -7.51
CA ALA A 452 13.55 -20.89 -7.61
C ALA A 452 12.45 -21.30 -6.62
N LEU A 453 12.16 -20.50 -5.58
CA LEU A 453 11.11 -20.80 -4.61
C LEU A 453 9.76 -21.03 -5.30
N PRO A 454 8.98 -22.06 -4.87
CA PRO A 454 7.68 -22.35 -5.44
C PRO A 454 6.72 -21.16 -5.32
N ARG A 455 6.14 -20.74 -6.43
CA ARG A 455 5.10 -19.70 -6.49
C ARG A 455 3.90 -20.23 -7.26
N PRO A 456 3.03 -21.02 -6.62
CA PRO A 456 1.83 -21.53 -7.29
C PRO A 456 0.98 -20.34 -7.78
N ARG A 457 0.52 -20.42 -9.03
CA ARG A 457 -0.24 -19.36 -9.69
C ARG A 457 -1.32 -19.93 -10.57
N ASP A 458 -2.50 -19.31 -10.53
CA ASP A 458 -3.50 -19.48 -11.57
C ASP A 458 -3.25 -18.47 -12.68
N VAL A 459 -3.28 -18.91 -13.92
CA VAL A 459 -2.99 -18.08 -15.10
C VAL A 459 -4.27 -17.81 -15.88
N PHE A 460 -4.63 -16.54 -15.99
CA PHE A 460 -5.75 -16.06 -16.78
C PHE A 460 -5.21 -15.39 -18.04
N ARG A 461 -5.70 -15.84 -19.20
CA ARG A 461 -5.27 -15.32 -20.52
C ARG A 461 -6.34 -14.46 -21.13
N PRO A 462 -5.96 -13.41 -21.91
CA PRO A 462 -6.91 -12.59 -22.62
C PRO A 462 -7.61 -13.39 -23.73
N ASN A 463 -8.93 -13.27 -23.81
CA ASN A 463 -9.76 -13.90 -24.84
C ASN A 463 -10.41 -12.87 -25.78
N LEU A 464 -10.44 -11.58 -25.40
CA LEU A 464 -11.04 -10.54 -26.21
C LEU A 464 -10.12 -10.13 -27.38
N PRO A 465 -10.67 -10.01 -28.60
CA PRO A 465 -9.96 -9.41 -29.72
C PRO A 465 -9.53 -7.96 -29.42
N ASP A 466 -8.41 -7.54 -30.02
CA ASP A 466 -7.84 -6.21 -29.81
C ASP A 466 -8.80 -5.06 -30.12
N GLU A 467 -9.65 -5.23 -31.13
CA GLU A 467 -10.64 -4.22 -31.52
C GLU A 467 -11.70 -4.06 -30.43
N ALA A 468 -12.25 -5.16 -29.91
CA ALA A 468 -13.25 -5.14 -28.82
C ALA A 468 -12.65 -4.51 -27.56
N ARG A 469 -11.41 -4.87 -27.21
CA ARG A 469 -10.69 -4.28 -26.08
C ARG A 469 -10.49 -2.78 -26.23
N ARG A 470 -10.06 -2.31 -27.40
CA ARG A 470 -9.94 -0.87 -27.69
C ARG A 470 -11.28 -0.14 -27.56
N GLY A 471 -12.37 -0.73 -28.00
CA GLY A 471 -13.72 -0.18 -27.85
C GLY A 471 -14.11 0.00 -26.38
N LEU A 472 -13.92 -1.05 -25.54
CA LEU A 472 -14.20 -1.00 -24.11
C LEU A 472 -13.37 0.08 -23.39
N ARG A 473 -12.07 0.15 -23.66
CA ARG A 473 -11.18 1.17 -23.08
C ARG A 473 -11.57 2.59 -23.50
N SER A 474 -11.95 2.80 -24.78
CA SER A 474 -12.41 4.10 -25.26
C SER A 474 -13.70 4.55 -24.56
N SER A 475 -14.64 3.64 -24.37
CA SER A 475 -15.90 3.89 -23.66
C SER A 475 -15.66 4.21 -22.18
N TRP A 476 -14.77 3.46 -21.53
CA TRP A 476 -14.35 3.72 -20.15
C TRP A 476 -13.71 5.10 -20.00
N ARG A 477 -12.75 5.46 -20.85
CA ARG A 477 -12.10 6.78 -20.82
C ARG A 477 -13.10 7.92 -20.97
N ALA A 478 -14.06 7.77 -21.86
CA ALA A 478 -15.13 8.77 -22.00
C ALA A 478 -15.98 8.92 -20.72
N ALA A 479 -16.17 7.84 -19.94
CA ALA A 479 -16.84 7.91 -18.64
C ALA A 479 -15.96 8.60 -17.60
N VAL A 480 -14.66 8.29 -17.54
CA VAL A 480 -13.70 8.97 -16.66
C VAL A 480 -13.61 10.46 -16.95
N ASP A 481 -13.52 10.86 -18.25
CA ASP A 481 -13.48 12.27 -18.64
C ASP A 481 -14.70 13.04 -18.15
N ARG A 482 -15.91 12.43 -18.20
CA ARG A 482 -17.13 13.03 -17.62
C ARG A 482 -17.08 13.16 -16.11
N ALA A 483 -16.53 12.17 -15.40
CA ALA A 483 -16.38 12.22 -13.95
C ALA A 483 -15.39 13.31 -13.48
N ARG A 484 -14.46 13.69 -14.34
CA ARG A 484 -13.44 14.73 -14.13
C ARG A 484 -13.88 16.14 -14.56
N MET A 485 -15.01 16.25 -15.25
CA MET A 485 -15.56 17.58 -15.58
C MET A 485 -15.96 18.30 -14.29
N PRO A 486 -15.55 19.56 -14.10
CA PRO A 486 -16.01 20.33 -12.96
C PRO A 486 -17.54 20.32 -12.94
N ALA A 487 -18.15 19.98 -11.80
CA ALA A 487 -19.57 20.16 -11.63
C ALA A 487 -19.88 21.64 -11.91
N ALA A 488 -20.82 21.92 -12.83
CA ALA A 488 -21.26 23.29 -13.08
C ALA A 488 -21.59 23.90 -11.70
N ARG A 489 -20.79 24.88 -11.25
CA ARG A 489 -21.06 25.59 -9.99
C ARG A 489 -22.43 26.23 -10.15
N THR A 490 -23.48 25.61 -9.62
CA THR A 490 -24.72 26.26 -9.34
C THR A 490 -24.35 27.35 -8.34
N ARG A 491 -24.21 28.59 -8.85
CA ARG A 491 -24.17 29.79 -7.99
C ARG A 491 -25.45 29.74 -7.19
N GLY A 492 -25.34 29.26 -5.93
CA GLY A 492 -26.42 29.26 -4.99
C GLY A 492 -26.86 30.69 -4.75
N ALA A 493 -28.02 31.04 -5.27
CA ALA A 493 -28.86 32.05 -4.71
C ALA A 493 -29.39 31.52 -3.37
N HIS A 494 -28.75 31.88 -2.30
CA HIS A 494 -29.34 31.97 -0.98
C HIS A 494 -28.82 33.29 -0.40
N GLU A 495 -29.61 34.35 -0.66
CA GLU A 495 -29.71 35.51 0.22
C GLU A 495 -30.43 35.12 1.51
#